data_580b83076a94ce0e47ebb40813a5da86
#
_entry.id   580b83076a94ce0e47ebb40813a5da86
#
_cell.length_a   1.000
_cell.length_b   1.000
_cell.length_c   1.000
_cell.angle_alpha   90.00
_cell.angle_beta   90.00
_cell.angle_gamma   90.00
#
_symmetry.space_group_name_H-M   'P 1'
#
loop_
_entity.id
_entity.type
_entity.pdbx_description
1 polymer ?
#
loop_
_entity_poly.entity_id
_entity_poly.type
_entity_poly.pdbx_seq_one_letter_code
_entity_poly.pdbx_strand_id
1 'polypeptide(L)'
;SRNINPAVMREGVVVQMTWPGAPTVYYGDEAGVCGFTDPDNRRTYPWGKEDQELLSFHKEAICIHKDNPVLTYGSTCFLSLEHQLLSYGRFDEENQIVVVVNNSREEREVNIPVWKASVPPFCTMERLMLTLENGFSTNDAVYGVRNGILYLKLPPVCSMILKTL
;
A
#
# COMPACT_ATOMS: atom_id res chain seq x y z
N SER A 1 8.38 -24.61 8.00
CA SER A 1 7.73 -23.29 7.83
C SER A 1 8.64 -22.42 7.00
N ARG A 2 8.19 -21.95 5.84
CA ARG A 2 8.87 -20.88 5.14
C ARG A 2 8.67 -19.61 5.95
N ASN A 3 9.74 -18.89 6.24
CA ASN A 3 9.68 -17.57 6.83
C ASN A 3 9.07 -16.62 5.78
N ILE A 4 7.73 -16.52 5.76
CA ILE A 4 7.06 -15.43 5.06
C ILE A 4 7.41 -14.18 5.87
N ASN A 5 7.97 -13.17 5.20
CA ASN A 5 8.20 -11.88 5.83
C ASN A 5 6.86 -11.14 5.91
N PRO A 6 6.25 -10.94 7.08
CA PRO A 6 4.94 -10.28 7.19
C PRO A 6 4.94 -8.84 6.63
N ALA A 7 6.08 -8.14 6.71
CA ALA A 7 6.21 -6.80 6.16
C ALA A 7 6.06 -6.81 4.63
N VAL A 8 6.76 -7.72 3.93
CA VAL A 8 6.64 -7.88 2.48
C VAL A 8 5.22 -8.31 2.08
N MET A 9 4.56 -9.13 2.89
CA MET A 9 3.17 -9.49 2.65
C MET A 9 2.24 -8.26 2.72
N ARG A 10 2.44 -7.37 3.70
CA ARG A 10 1.67 -6.12 3.78
C ARG A 10 1.92 -5.22 2.57
N GLU A 11 3.16 -5.14 2.06
CA GLU A 11 3.46 -4.44 0.80
C GLU A 11 2.63 -5.03 -0.36
N GLY A 12 2.58 -6.35 -0.48
CA GLY A 12 1.78 -7.04 -1.49
C GLY A 12 0.30 -6.71 -1.41
N VAL A 13 -0.27 -6.69 -0.21
CA VAL A 13 -1.69 -6.33 0.02
C VAL A 13 -1.95 -4.85 -0.31
N VAL A 14 -1.05 -3.94 0.04
CA VAL A 14 -1.16 -2.52 -0.34
C VAL A 14 -1.21 -2.39 -1.87
N VAL A 15 -0.30 -3.05 -2.57
CA VAL A 15 -0.32 -3.06 -4.05
C VAL A 15 -1.62 -3.68 -4.55
N GLN A 16 -2.05 -4.82 -4.05
CA GLN A 16 -3.28 -5.51 -4.45
C GLN A 16 -4.52 -4.59 -4.32
N MET A 17 -4.64 -3.85 -3.21
CA MET A 17 -5.80 -2.99 -2.94
C MET A 17 -5.75 -1.64 -3.67
N THR A 18 -4.61 -1.24 -4.22
CA THR A 18 -4.46 0.06 -4.88
C THR A 18 -4.12 -0.04 -6.37
N TRP A 19 -3.81 -1.24 -6.89
CA TRP A 19 -3.55 -1.49 -8.31
C TRP A 19 -4.86 -1.45 -9.12
N PRO A 20 -4.82 -1.09 -10.43
CA PRO A 20 -5.99 -1.17 -11.29
C PRO A 20 -6.59 -2.57 -11.37
N GLY A 21 -7.91 -2.64 -11.30
CA GLY A 21 -8.67 -3.88 -11.37
C GLY A 21 -9.45 -4.17 -10.10
N ALA A 22 -10.13 -5.31 -10.06
CA ALA A 22 -10.88 -5.75 -8.88
C ALA A 22 -9.95 -6.55 -7.94
N PRO A 23 -9.65 -6.05 -6.74
CA PRO A 23 -8.82 -6.79 -5.81
C PRO A 23 -9.53 -8.07 -5.36
N THR A 24 -8.81 -9.17 -5.34
CA THR A 24 -9.32 -10.47 -4.92
C THR A 24 -8.49 -11.01 -3.77
N VAL A 25 -9.12 -11.24 -2.62
CA VAL A 25 -8.50 -11.88 -1.46
C VAL A 25 -8.78 -13.38 -1.56
N TYR A 26 -7.74 -14.22 -1.58
CA TYR A 26 -7.92 -15.65 -1.42
C TYR A 26 -8.24 -15.94 0.04
N TYR A 27 -9.26 -16.78 0.27
CA TYR A 27 -9.75 -17.03 1.64
C TYR A 27 -8.63 -17.50 2.57
N GLY A 28 -8.55 -16.86 3.72
CA GLY A 28 -7.56 -17.18 4.74
C GLY A 28 -6.27 -16.35 4.67
N ASP A 29 -5.99 -15.67 3.55
CA ASP A 29 -4.85 -14.74 3.49
C ASP A 29 -4.97 -13.67 4.57
N GLU A 30 -6.19 -13.15 4.77
CA GLU A 30 -6.51 -12.16 5.79
C GLU A 30 -6.41 -12.69 7.23
N ALA A 31 -6.45 -14.01 7.39
CA ALA A 31 -6.42 -14.69 8.68
C ALA A 31 -5.05 -15.35 8.99
N GLY A 32 -4.07 -15.18 8.10
CA GLY A 32 -2.73 -15.73 8.26
C GLY A 32 -2.63 -17.22 7.92
N VAL A 33 -3.55 -17.78 7.14
CA VAL A 33 -3.46 -19.16 6.64
C VAL A 33 -2.28 -19.26 5.69
N CYS A 34 -1.34 -20.14 5.99
CA CYS A 34 -0.20 -20.44 5.15
C CYS A 34 -0.36 -21.81 4.51
N GLY A 35 -0.03 -21.93 3.24
CA GLY A 35 0.05 -23.17 2.50
C GLY A 35 1.21 -23.17 1.51
N PHE A 36 1.40 -24.26 0.81
CA PHE A 36 2.45 -24.35 -0.22
C PHE A 36 1.82 -24.58 -1.60
N THR A 37 1.94 -25.75 -2.15
CA THR A 37 1.29 -26.15 -3.38
C THR A 37 0.00 -26.91 -3.07
N ASP A 38 -0.85 -27.06 -4.06
CA ASP A 38 -2.05 -27.88 -3.96
C ASP A 38 -1.72 -29.32 -3.51
N PRO A 39 -2.44 -29.88 -2.54
CA PRO A 39 -3.62 -29.38 -1.85
C PRO A 39 -3.34 -28.60 -0.54
N ASP A 40 -2.10 -28.37 -0.15
CA ASP A 40 -1.73 -27.76 1.14
C ASP A 40 -2.19 -26.29 1.27
N ASN A 41 -2.41 -25.59 0.16
CA ASN A 41 -2.98 -24.24 0.12
C ASN A 41 -4.49 -24.19 0.38
N ARG A 42 -5.18 -25.33 0.46
CA ARG A 42 -6.63 -25.44 0.70
C ARG A 42 -6.95 -25.86 2.14
N ARG A 43 -6.25 -25.26 3.09
CA ARG A 43 -6.49 -25.50 4.52
C ARG A 43 -7.81 -24.91 4.94
N THR A 44 -8.40 -25.45 6.02
CA THR A 44 -9.61 -24.89 6.62
C THR A 44 -9.35 -23.52 7.22
N TYR A 45 -10.35 -22.65 7.15
CA TYR A 45 -10.28 -21.34 7.77
C TYR A 45 -10.11 -21.48 9.29
N PRO A 46 -9.23 -20.72 9.94
CA PRO A 46 -8.88 -20.89 11.36
C PRO A 46 -9.86 -20.17 12.29
N TRP A 47 -11.16 -20.52 12.25
CA TRP A 47 -12.19 -19.91 13.04
C TRP A 47 -11.84 -19.79 14.52
N GLY A 48 -11.86 -18.54 15.06
CA GLY A 48 -11.51 -18.21 16.42
C GLY A 48 -10.00 -18.24 16.73
N LYS A 49 -9.15 -18.39 15.70
CA LYS A 49 -7.68 -18.39 15.80
C LYS A 49 -7.04 -17.56 14.69
N GLU A 50 -7.81 -16.62 14.14
CA GLU A 50 -7.35 -15.71 13.10
C GLU A 50 -6.22 -14.82 13.62
N ASP A 51 -5.27 -14.48 12.78
CA ASP A 51 -4.30 -13.42 13.04
C ASP A 51 -5.04 -12.07 13.05
N GLN A 52 -5.31 -11.55 14.25
CA GLN A 52 -6.14 -10.36 14.44
C GLN A 52 -5.47 -9.08 13.90
N GLU A 53 -4.15 -9.00 13.93
CA GLU A 53 -3.41 -7.87 13.37
C GLU A 53 -3.56 -7.86 11.85
N LEU A 54 -3.34 -9.01 11.22
CA LEU A 54 -3.45 -9.17 9.79
C LEU A 54 -4.88 -8.96 9.29
N LEU A 55 -5.87 -9.47 10.04
CA LEU A 55 -7.29 -9.26 9.74
C LEU A 55 -7.67 -7.77 9.81
N SER A 56 -7.20 -7.07 10.84
CA SER A 56 -7.40 -5.62 10.99
C SER A 56 -6.75 -4.84 9.85
N PHE A 57 -5.54 -5.21 9.47
CA PHE A 57 -4.83 -4.62 8.35
C PHE A 57 -5.59 -4.77 7.02
N HIS A 58 -6.07 -5.98 6.70
CA HIS A 58 -6.86 -6.21 5.48
C HIS A 58 -8.16 -5.40 5.48
N LYS A 59 -8.86 -5.34 6.62
CA LYS A 59 -10.07 -4.52 6.75
C LYS A 59 -9.79 -3.06 6.43
N GLU A 60 -8.73 -2.51 6.99
CA GLU A 60 -8.34 -1.12 6.75
C GLU A 60 -7.96 -0.87 5.28
N ALA A 61 -7.15 -1.75 4.69
CA ALA A 61 -6.78 -1.66 3.28
C ALA A 61 -8.00 -1.73 2.34
N ILE A 62 -8.99 -2.58 2.66
CA ILE A 62 -10.27 -2.68 1.94
C ILE A 62 -11.10 -1.41 2.13
N CYS A 63 -11.15 -0.83 3.34
CA CYS A 63 -11.84 0.44 3.59
C CYS A 63 -11.21 1.56 2.74
N ILE A 64 -9.89 1.69 2.74
CA ILE A 64 -9.19 2.67 1.90
C ILE A 64 -9.56 2.50 0.41
N HIS A 65 -9.61 1.26 -0.10
CA HIS A 65 -10.02 1.00 -1.48
C HIS A 65 -11.46 1.47 -1.74
N LYS A 66 -12.39 1.15 -0.85
CA LYS A 66 -13.83 1.47 -1.01
C LYS A 66 -14.12 2.97 -0.87
N ASP A 67 -13.43 3.64 0.05
CA ASP A 67 -13.65 5.05 0.37
C ASP A 67 -12.98 5.99 -0.64
N ASN A 68 -12.17 5.44 -1.56
CA ASN A 68 -11.47 6.19 -2.58
C ASN A 68 -11.78 5.64 -4.00
N PRO A 69 -12.87 6.09 -4.63
CA PRO A 69 -13.30 5.62 -5.96
C PRO A 69 -12.23 5.72 -7.05
N VAL A 70 -11.28 6.66 -6.91
CA VAL A 70 -10.13 6.79 -7.81
C VAL A 70 -9.29 5.50 -7.89
N LEU A 71 -9.30 4.67 -6.87
CA LEU A 71 -8.65 3.35 -6.88
C LEU A 71 -9.39 2.33 -7.76
N THR A 72 -10.67 2.55 -8.02
CA THR A 72 -11.47 1.71 -8.92
C THR A 72 -11.43 2.20 -10.37
N TYR A 73 -11.67 3.49 -10.59
CA TYR A 73 -11.88 4.07 -11.94
C TYR A 73 -10.72 4.90 -12.45
N GLY A 74 -9.85 5.37 -11.55
CA GLY A 74 -8.80 6.33 -11.89
C GLY A 74 -7.73 5.75 -12.82
N SER A 75 -7.11 6.64 -13.55
CA SER A 75 -5.92 6.35 -14.35
C SER A 75 -4.75 5.92 -13.47
N THR A 76 -3.77 5.31 -14.08
CA THR A 76 -2.55 4.89 -13.39
C THR A 76 -1.31 5.33 -14.16
N CYS A 77 -0.28 5.76 -13.43
CA CYS A 77 1.05 5.97 -14.01
C CYS A 77 2.16 5.63 -13.01
N PHE A 78 3.28 5.16 -13.52
CA PHE A 78 4.48 5.02 -12.70
C PHE A 78 5.11 6.39 -12.44
N LEU A 79 5.46 6.63 -11.17
CA LEU A 79 6.13 7.85 -10.73
C LEU A 79 7.64 7.63 -10.61
N SER A 80 8.03 6.56 -9.94
CA SER A 80 9.41 6.12 -9.81
C SER A 80 9.48 4.59 -9.83
N LEU A 81 10.48 4.06 -10.53
CA LEU A 81 10.76 2.63 -10.61
C LEU A 81 12.27 2.44 -10.53
N GLU A 82 12.74 2.04 -9.38
CA GLU A 82 14.15 1.81 -9.08
C GLU A 82 14.33 0.44 -8.43
N HIS A 83 15.59 0.03 -8.21
CA HIS A 83 15.84 -1.20 -7.46
C HIS A 83 15.18 -1.12 -6.07
N GLN A 84 14.28 -2.06 -5.77
CA GLN A 84 13.53 -2.15 -4.51
C GLN A 84 12.69 -0.91 -4.14
N LEU A 85 12.42 -0.01 -5.08
CA LEU A 85 11.53 1.12 -4.91
C LEU A 85 10.50 1.13 -6.04
N LEU A 86 9.24 1.10 -5.67
CA LEU A 86 8.12 1.27 -6.59
C LEU A 86 7.28 2.45 -6.12
N SER A 87 6.97 3.37 -7.02
CA SER A 87 5.90 4.34 -6.77
C SER A 87 5.03 4.54 -8.01
N TYR A 88 3.74 4.70 -7.77
CA TYR A 88 2.74 4.95 -8.81
C TYR A 88 1.63 5.84 -8.27
N GLY A 89 0.96 6.52 -9.19
CA GLY A 89 -0.21 7.34 -8.92
C GLY A 89 -1.48 6.67 -9.43
N ARG A 90 -2.57 6.83 -8.70
CA ARG A 90 -3.95 6.60 -9.13
C ARG A 90 -4.64 7.95 -9.12
N PHE A 91 -5.22 8.38 -10.24
CA PHE A 91 -5.74 9.72 -10.35
C PHE A 91 -6.90 9.83 -11.34
N ASP A 92 -7.76 10.78 -11.07
CA ASP A 92 -8.77 11.33 -11.97
C ASP A 92 -8.68 12.88 -11.96
N GLU A 93 -9.72 13.57 -12.40
CA GLU A 93 -9.73 15.03 -12.47
C GLU A 93 -9.71 15.70 -11.08
N GLU A 94 -10.26 15.03 -10.06
CA GLU A 94 -10.48 15.59 -8.73
C GLU A 94 -9.59 14.96 -7.66
N ASN A 95 -9.26 13.68 -7.81
CA ASN A 95 -8.62 12.90 -6.75
C ASN A 95 -7.29 12.31 -7.20
N GLN A 96 -6.29 12.37 -6.35
CA GLN A 96 -4.99 11.77 -6.60
C GLN A 96 -4.54 10.98 -5.37
N ILE A 97 -4.15 9.73 -5.61
CA ILE A 97 -3.52 8.87 -4.62
C ILE A 97 -2.14 8.46 -5.13
N VAL A 98 -1.18 8.56 -4.26
CA VAL A 98 0.21 8.14 -4.51
C VAL A 98 0.53 6.96 -3.60
N VAL A 99 1.03 5.90 -4.20
CA VAL A 99 1.50 4.72 -3.48
C VAL A 99 3.00 4.61 -3.65
N VAL A 100 3.70 4.40 -2.55
CA VAL A 100 5.15 4.22 -2.52
C VAL A 100 5.48 2.97 -1.73
N VAL A 101 6.30 2.09 -2.31
CA VAL A 101 6.76 0.83 -1.71
C VAL A 101 8.28 0.83 -1.66
N ASN A 102 8.85 0.69 -0.48
CA ASN A 102 10.26 0.50 -0.24
C ASN A 102 10.52 -0.93 0.22
N ASN A 103 10.82 -1.84 -0.68
CA ASN A 103 11.16 -3.24 -0.37
C ASN A 103 12.65 -3.43 0.00
N SER A 104 13.36 -2.32 0.25
CA SER A 104 14.73 -2.36 0.76
C SER A 104 14.75 -2.60 2.27
N ARG A 105 15.79 -3.26 2.76
CA ARG A 105 16.07 -3.39 4.21
C ARG A 105 16.72 -2.15 4.82
N GLU A 106 16.85 -1.10 4.04
CA GLU A 106 17.43 0.17 4.44
C GLU A 106 16.39 1.28 4.37
N GLU A 107 16.55 2.27 5.25
CA GLU A 107 15.82 3.52 5.16
C GLU A 107 16.22 4.26 3.87
N ARG A 108 15.26 4.90 3.21
CA ARG A 108 15.50 5.63 1.97
C ARG A 108 14.89 7.03 2.01
N GLU A 109 15.66 8.01 1.58
CA GLU A 109 15.14 9.32 1.23
C GLU A 109 14.86 9.35 -0.28
N VAL A 110 13.63 9.72 -0.65
CA VAL A 110 13.16 9.65 -2.03
C VAL A 110 12.44 10.93 -2.45
N ASN A 111 12.57 11.25 -3.72
CA ASN A 111 11.94 12.40 -4.37
C ASN A 111 10.99 11.89 -5.43
N ILE A 112 9.69 11.86 -5.13
CA ILE A 112 8.68 11.29 -6.02
C ILE A 112 8.07 12.38 -6.90
N PRO A 113 8.15 12.28 -8.24
CA PRO A 113 7.60 13.27 -9.18
C PRO A 113 6.09 13.10 -9.32
N VAL A 114 5.32 13.53 -8.29
CA VAL A 114 3.88 13.32 -8.18
C VAL A 114 3.07 14.12 -9.21
N TRP A 115 3.67 15.16 -9.82
CA TRP A 115 3.07 15.90 -10.92
C TRP A 115 2.64 15.02 -12.10
N LYS A 116 3.29 13.86 -12.29
CA LYS A 116 2.93 12.88 -13.34
C LYS A 116 1.54 12.28 -13.13
N ALA A 117 1.07 12.25 -11.89
CA ALA A 117 -0.27 11.79 -11.51
C ALA A 117 -1.23 12.97 -11.24
N SER A 118 -1.04 14.08 -11.92
CA SER A 118 -1.89 15.27 -11.82
C SER A 118 -1.97 15.91 -10.42
N VAL A 119 -1.04 15.55 -9.52
CA VAL A 119 -0.95 16.19 -8.19
C VAL A 119 -0.52 17.64 -8.37
N PRO A 120 -1.22 18.61 -7.74
CA PRO A 120 -0.87 20.02 -7.82
C PRO A 120 0.58 20.28 -7.40
N PRO A 121 1.28 21.24 -8.05
CA PRO A 121 2.70 21.48 -7.79
C PRO A 121 3.00 22.00 -6.37
N PHE A 122 2.00 22.58 -5.71
CA PHE A 122 2.05 23.05 -4.33
C PHE A 122 0.76 22.64 -3.62
N CYS A 123 0.84 21.60 -2.84
CA CYS A 123 -0.28 21.08 -2.05
C CYS A 123 0.24 20.29 -0.86
N THR A 124 -0.67 19.73 -0.09
CA THR A 124 -0.37 18.74 0.95
C THR A 124 -1.04 17.41 0.60
N MET A 125 -0.39 16.33 1.02
CA MET A 125 -0.95 14.98 0.94
C MET A 125 -1.07 14.41 2.34
N GLU A 126 -2.22 13.86 2.67
CA GLU A 126 -2.43 13.08 3.89
C GLU A 126 -2.00 11.63 3.70
N ARG A 127 -1.51 11.03 4.75
CA ARG A 127 -1.20 9.61 4.77
C ARG A 127 -2.39 8.81 5.21
N LEU A 128 -2.92 7.97 4.31
CA LEU A 128 -4.00 7.04 4.63
C LEU A 128 -3.49 5.79 5.36
N MET A 129 -2.30 5.31 4.97
CA MET A 129 -1.69 4.13 5.58
C MET A 129 -0.16 4.17 5.46
N LEU A 130 0.52 3.63 6.47
CA LEU A 130 1.93 3.27 6.46
C LEU A 130 2.07 1.84 6.97
N THR A 131 2.65 0.94 6.17
CA THR A 131 3.07 -0.38 6.66
C THR A 131 4.49 -0.30 7.22
N LEU A 132 4.79 -1.14 8.19
CA LEU A 132 6.07 -1.21 8.89
C LEU A 132 6.49 -2.67 9.05
N GLU A 133 7.71 -2.90 9.49
CA GLU A 133 8.21 -4.25 9.77
C GLU A 133 7.31 -4.99 10.77
N ASN A 134 6.80 -4.31 11.78
CA ASN A 134 5.99 -4.87 12.86
C ASN A 134 4.56 -4.30 12.89
N GLY A 135 3.88 -4.25 11.73
CA GLY A 135 2.49 -3.83 11.68
C GLY A 135 2.21 -2.70 10.70
N PHE A 136 1.19 -1.92 10.97
CA PHE A 136 0.78 -0.78 10.16
C PHE A 136 0.26 0.37 11.03
N SER A 137 0.15 1.55 10.42
CA SER A 137 -0.37 2.76 11.08
C SER A 137 -1.26 3.54 10.12
N THR A 138 -2.40 4.00 10.63
CA THR A 138 -3.30 4.95 9.99
C THR A 138 -3.33 6.29 10.72
N ASN A 139 -2.36 6.53 11.60
CA ASN A 139 -2.25 7.79 12.31
C ASN A 139 -2.07 8.96 11.32
N ASP A 140 -2.69 10.09 11.64
CA ASP A 140 -2.62 11.29 10.83
C ASP A 140 -1.16 11.73 10.61
N ALA A 141 -0.85 11.97 9.36
CA ALA A 141 0.41 12.59 8.94
C ALA A 141 0.20 13.28 7.60
N VAL A 142 0.80 14.44 7.44
CA VAL A 142 0.72 15.23 6.20
C VAL A 142 2.11 15.54 5.66
N TYR A 143 2.21 15.56 4.35
CA TYR A 143 3.45 15.77 3.62
C TYR A 143 3.26 16.87 2.57
N GLY A 144 4.19 17.82 2.53
CA GLY A 144 4.16 18.92 1.57
C GLY A 144 4.69 18.50 0.21
N VAL A 145 3.96 18.85 -0.83
CA VAL A 145 4.45 18.78 -2.23
C VAL A 145 4.99 20.14 -2.62
N ARG A 146 6.18 20.17 -3.20
CA ARG A 146 6.83 21.40 -3.67
C ARG A 146 7.33 21.22 -5.11
N ASN A 147 6.92 22.11 -5.99
CA ASN A 147 7.22 22.02 -7.43
C ASN A 147 6.85 20.67 -8.06
N GLY A 148 5.75 20.04 -7.59
CA GLY A 148 5.31 18.73 -8.06
C GLY A 148 6.15 17.55 -7.56
N ILE A 149 7.05 17.78 -6.61
CA ILE A 149 7.89 16.75 -6.00
C ILE A 149 7.45 16.52 -4.54
N LEU A 150 7.26 15.27 -4.21
CA LEU A 150 7.00 14.80 -2.85
C LEU A 150 8.29 14.20 -2.26
N TYR A 151 8.74 14.78 -1.15
CA TYR A 151 9.94 14.35 -0.44
C TYR A 151 9.54 13.45 0.71
N LEU A 152 10.03 12.20 0.71
CA LEU A 152 9.71 11.21 1.73
C LEU A 152 10.97 10.58 2.30
N LYS A 153 10.90 10.28 3.59
CA LYS A 153 11.80 9.41 4.29
C LYS A 153 11.06 8.11 4.61
N LEU A 154 11.47 7.02 3.97
CA LEU A 154 10.80 5.73 3.99
C LEU A 154 11.54 4.78 4.93
N PRO A 155 10.88 4.20 5.93
CA PRO A 155 11.45 3.10 6.72
C PRO A 155 11.85 1.90 5.85
N PRO A 156 12.66 0.98 6.36
CA PRO A 156 12.89 -0.32 5.73
C PRO A 156 11.58 -1.10 5.56
N VAL A 157 11.43 -1.80 4.46
CA VAL A 157 10.31 -2.70 4.14
C VAL A 157 8.96 -2.08 4.51
N CYS A 158 8.57 -1.04 3.79
CA CYS A 158 7.34 -0.30 4.07
C CYS A 158 6.58 0.06 2.79
N SER A 159 5.29 0.26 2.93
CA SER A 159 4.45 0.91 1.92
C SER A 159 3.72 2.10 2.51
N MET A 160 3.49 3.11 1.69
CA MET A 160 2.76 4.32 2.08
C MET A 160 1.68 4.62 1.04
N ILE A 161 0.47 4.88 1.51
CA ILE A 161 -0.65 5.37 0.69
C ILE A 161 -0.91 6.81 1.10
N LEU A 162 -0.85 7.71 0.13
CA LEU A 162 -1.00 9.14 0.32
C LEU A 162 -2.11 9.67 -0.60
N LYS A 163 -2.92 10.61 -0.10
CA LYS A 163 -4.01 11.25 -0.83
C LYS A 163 -3.82 12.77 -0.81
N THR A 164 -4.10 13.43 -1.91
CA THR A 164 -4.13 14.90 -1.98
C THR A 164 -5.29 15.45 -1.13
N LEU A 165 -5.03 16.49 -0.33
CA LEU A 165 -6.01 17.24 0.44
C LEU A 165 -6.66 18.35 -0.39
#